data_9067b2dcca324468965e1999a69c1f3b
#
_entry.id   9067b2dcca324468965e1999a69c1f3b
#
_cell.length_a   1.000
_cell.length_b   1.000
_cell.length_c   1.000
_cell.angle_alpha   90.00
_cell.angle_beta   90.00
_cell.angle_gamma   90.00
#
_symmetry.space_group_name_H-M   'P 1'
#
loop_
_entity.id
_entity.type
_entity.pdbx_description
1 polymer ?
#
loop_
_entity_poly.entity_id
_entity_poly.type
_entity_poly.pdbx_seq_one_letter_code
_entity_poly.pdbx_strand_id
1 'polypeptide(L)'
;MSARKYFGTDGIRGRVGQGVISADFVLRLGNALGRVLTQGRSKRPLVLIGKDTRISGYMFEAALEAGLVAAGADVQMIGPMPTPAIAFLTSTLRADAGVVISASHNPHYDNGIKFFSAEGEKLDDATEAAIEAALDEPFHTVESERLGKAIRTRDAIGRYIEFCKASVARGFTLQGLKMVLDCAHGATYHIAPMLFRELGADVVVIGAAPDGLNINDGVGSTHIDNLAAKVRESGAHLGIAFDGDGDRVLMADDQGNPVDGDDLLYLLARSWQTSGRLTGTVVGTLMTNYGLEPALAALRIPFQRAKVGDRYVHQALVEGGGTLGGETSGHLLCLDRASTGDGIVSALQVLEALGRDGHSLREALSGLAKVPQKTVNVRLEGGAAKAIVEAPGVQQALQQAQAAVQGRGRAFLRPSGTEPVVRVTVEADDAGLMQDTLDRLSGAVRDAA
;
A
#
# COMPACT_ATOMS: atom_id res chain seq x y z
N MET A 1 20.21 -15.64 -8.52
CA MET A 1 19.43 -14.45 -8.90
C MET A 1 20.38 -13.25 -8.81
N SER A 2 20.53 -12.48 -9.87
CA SER A 2 21.27 -11.21 -9.86
C SER A 2 20.59 -10.29 -8.83
N ALA A 3 21.37 -9.60 -8.00
CA ALA A 3 20.81 -8.61 -7.08
C ALA A 3 20.14 -7.51 -7.92
N ARG A 4 18.89 -7.15 -7.61
CA ARG A 4 18.18 -6.02 -8.23
C ARG A 4 19.00 -4.75 -8.05
N LYS A 5 19.19 -4.00 -9.11
CA LYS A 5 20.01 -2.79 -9.14
C LYS A 5 19.20 -1.53 -8.82
N TYR A 6 17.97 -1.45 -9.34
CA TYR A 6 17.11 -0.27 -9.26
C TYR A 6 15.75 -0.57 -8.62
N PHE A 7 15.18 -1.76 -8.90
CA PHE A 7 13.88 -2.14 -8.35
C PHE A 7 13.96 -2.49 -6.87
N GLY A 8 13.13 -1.83 -6.06
CA GLY A 8 12.83 -2.20 -4.68
C GLY A 8 11.71 -3.23 -4.58
N THR A 9 11.09 -3.36 -3.40
CA THR A 9 9.91 -4.22 -3.18
C THR A 9 8.64 -3.67 -3.81
N ASP A 10 8.58 -2.36 -4.10
CA ASP A 10 7.42 -1.67 -4.64
C ASP A 10 7.86 -0.60 -5.67
N GLY A 11 8.48 -1.04 -6.75
CA GLY A 11 8.99 -0.18 -7.80
C GLY A 11 10.32 0.53 -7.47
N ILE A 12 10.58 1.62 -8.16
CA ILE A 12 11.79 2.45 -8.04
C ILE A 12 11.40 3.73 -7.31
N ARG A 13 12.05 4.06 -6.20
CA ARG A 13 11.73 5.26 -5.39
C ARG A 13 12.97 6.04 -5.01
N GLY A 14 12.82 7.33 -4.77
CA GLY A 14 13.87 8.19 -4.27
C GLY A 14 13.49 9.67 -4.25
N ARG A 15 14.47 10.51 -3.92
CA ARG A 15 14.31 11.96 -3.91
C ARG A 15 14.35 12.51 -5.33
N VAL A 16 13.39 13.37 -5.65
CA VAL A 16 13.27 14.02 -6.96
C VAL A 16 14.53 14.81 -7.31
N GLY A 17 15.06 14.58 -8.53
CA GLY A 17 16.28 15.21 -9.02
C GLY A 17 17.57 14.53 -8.52
N GLN A 18 17.47 13.43 -7.82
CA GLN A 18 18.63 12.68 -7.32
C GLN A 18 18.62 11.22 -7.78
N GLY A 19 19.78 10.73 -8.22
CA GLY A 19 19.98 9.33 -8.59
C GLY A 19 18.98 8.84 -9.64
N VAL A 20 18.22 7.82 -9.27
CA VAL A 20 17.26 7.14 -10.16
C VAL A 20 15.91 7.88 -10.31
N ILE A 21 15.64 8.91 -9.54
CA ILE A 21 14.42 9.73 -9.67
C ILE A 21 14.78 11.07 -10.31
N SER A 22 15.29 10.99 -11.53
CA SER A 22 15.62 12.12 -12.41
C SER A 22 14.94 11.97 -13.77
N ALA A 23 14.71 13.08 -14.48
CA ALA A 23 13.97 13.07 -15.74
C ALA A 23 14.69 12.25 -16.83
N ASP A 24 16.01 12.29 -16.89
CA ASP A 24 16.83 11.52 -17.83
C ASP A 24 16.77 10.02 -17.53
N PHE A 25 16.82 9.63 -16.25
CA PHE A 25 16.67 8.23 -15.88
C PHE A 25 15.26 7.73 -16.23
N VAL A 26 14.21 8.48 -15.91
CA VAL A 26 12.81 8.10 -16.18
C VAL A 26 12.52 8.02 -17.68
N LEU A 27 13.14 8.91 -18.49
CA LEU A 27 13.11 8.81 -19.97
C LEU A 27 13.69 7.47 -20.45
N ARG A 28 14.88 7.10 -19.96
CA ARG A 28 15.53 5.81 -20.30
C ARG A 28 14.73 4.62 -19.78
N LEU A 29 14.12 4.74 -18.59
CA LEU A 29 13.26 3.71 -18.01
C LEU A 29 12.04 3.44 -18.89
N GLY A 30 11.37 4.50 -19.38
CA GLY A 30 10.28 4.39 -20.35
C GLY A 30 10.71 3.71 -21.64
N ASN A 31 11.89 4.06 -22.17
CA ASN A 31 12.46 3.42 -23.35
C ASN A 31 12.77 1.94 -23.11
N ALA A 32 13.37 1.60 -21.98
CA ALA A 32 13.70 0.22 -21.61
C ALA A 32 12.42 -0.64 -21.49
N LEU A 33 11.40 -0.13 -20.78
CA LEU A 33 10.10 -0.81 -20.69
C LEU A 33 9.48 -1.01 -22.08
N GLY A 34 9.43 0.04 -22.90
CA GLY A 34 8.88 -0.06 -24.27
C GLY A 34 9.61 -1.08 -25.13
N ARG A 35 10.93 -1.17 -25.05
CA ARG A 35 11.74 -2.15 -25.76
C ARG A 35 11.45 -3.58 -25.30
N VAL A 36 11.36 -3.82 -24.00
CA VAL A 36 11.00 -5.14 -23.44
C VAL A 36 9.61 -5.55 -23.94
N LEU A 37 8.64 -4.65 -23.91
CA LEU A 37 7.27 -4.93 -24.34
C LEU A 37 7.14 -5.11 -25.88
N THR A 38 7.95 -4.45 -26.69
CA THR A 38 7.90 -4.56 -28.18
C THR A 38 8.63 -5.79 -28.71
N GLN A 39 9.50 -6.41 -27.90
CA GLN A 39 10.33 -7.52 -28.35
C GLN A 39 9.48 -8.70 -28.84
N GLY A 40 9.72 -9.13 -30.09
CA GLY A 40 9.02 -10.27 -30.70
C GLY A 40 7.56 -10.03 -31.07
N ARG A 41 7.05 -8.79 -30.98
CA ARG A 41 5.67 -8.46 -31.26
C ARG A 41 5.50 -7.74 -32.60
N SER A 42 4.46 -8.09 -33.34
CA SER A 42 4.05 -7.38 -34.56
C SER A 42 3.13 -6.20 -34.29
N LYS A 43 2.37 -6.25 -33.18
CA LYS A 43 1.46 -5.18 -32.74
C LYS A 43 2.16 -4.29 -31.71
N ARG A 44 1.93 -2.97 -31.79
CA ARG A 44 2.39 -2.02 -30.78
C ARG A 44 1.80 -2.35 -29.43
N PRO A 45 2.61 -2.47 -28.36
CA PRO A 45 2.08 -2.60 -27.02
C PRO A 45 1.46 -1.27 -26.55
N LEU A 46 0.43 -1.36 -25.72
CA LEU A 46 -0.21 -0.24 -25.07
C LEU A 46 0.26 -0.14 -23.62
N VAL A 47 0.73 1.02 -23.18
CA VAL A 47 1.11 1.30 -21.79
C VAL A 47 0.19 2.36 -21.20
N LEU A 48 -0.42 2.05 -20.07
CA LEU A 48 -1.23 3.00 -19.30
C LEU A 48 -0.33 3.75 -18.32
N ILE A 49 -0.44 5.09 -18.23
CA ILE A 49 0.30 5.91 -17.27
C ILE A 49 -0.68 6.70 -16.41
N GLY A 50 -0.58 6.53 -15.08
CA GLY A 50 -1.23 7.37 -14.09
C GLY A 50 -0.24 7.91 -13.07
N LYS A 51 -0.71 8.85 -12.23
CA LYS A 51 0.14 9.52 -11.23
C LYS A 51 -0.68 9.95 -10.03
N ASP A 52 0.01 10.24 -8.93
CA ASP A 52 -0.57 11.00 -7.83
C ASP A 52 -0.54 12.53 -8.12
N THR A 53 -0.75 13.33 -7.11
CA THR A 53 -0.90 14.78 -7.24
C THR A 53 0.42 15.57 -7.15
N ARG A 54 1.57 14.89 -6.97
CA ARG A 54 2.89 15.52 -6.85
C ARG A 54 3.22 16.37 -8.08
N ILE A 55 3.78 17.56 -7.88
CA ILE A 55 4.18 18.45 -8.99
C ILE A 55 5.21 17.77 -9.93
N SER A 56 6.12 16.95 -9.37
CA SER A 56 7.12 16.19 -10.13
C SER A 56 6.51 15.13 -11.05
N GLY A 57 5.27 14.70 -10.77
CA GLY A 57 4.54 13.73 -11.58
C GLY A 57 4.34 14.18 -13.02
N TYR A 58 4.16 15.49 -13.27
CA TYR A 58 4.02 16.05 -14.63
C TYR A 58 5.30 15.88 -15.45
N MET A 59 6.45 16.15 -14.83
CA MET A 59 7.76 15.99 -15.48
C MET A 59 8.03 14.51 -15.82
N PHE A 60 7.77 13.61 -14.86
CA PHE A 60 8.01 12.18 -15.06
C PHE A 60 7.02 11.54 -16.03
N GLU A 61 5.75 11.97 -16.06
CA GLU A 61 4.76 11.55 -17.06
C GLU A 61 5.27 11.87 -18.48
N ALA A 62 5.75 13.10 -18.72
CA ALA A 62 6.29 13.50 -20.02
C ALA A 62 7.57 12.72 -20.39
N ALA A 63 8.44 12.44 -19.43
CA ALA A 63 9.66 11.66 -19.67
C ALA A 63 9.34 10.20 -20.02
N LEU A 64 8.44 9.55 -19.28
CA LEU A 64 7.97 8.18 -19.56
C LEU A 64 7.31 8.10 -20.94
N GLU A 65 6.40 9.04 -21.23
CA GLU A 65 5.72 9.14 -22.53
C GLU A 65 6.73 9.19 -23.67
N ALA A 66 7.70 10.11 -23.60
CA ALA A 66 8.71 10.25 -24.64
C ALA A 66 9.55 8.98 -24.82
N GLY A 67 9.97 8.33 -23.72
CA GLY A 67 10.74 7.09 -23.74
C GLY A 67 9.99 5.93 -24.37
N LEU A 68 8.73 5.72 -23.99
CA LEU A 68 7.84 4.67 -24.50
C LEU A 68 7.53 4.86 -26.00
N VAL A 69 7.15 6.09 -26.37
CA VAL A 69 6.86 6.45 -27.77
C VAL A 69 8.08 6.21 -28.64
N ALA A 70 9.28 6.62 -28.19
CA ALA A 70 10.55 6.38 -28.90
C ALA A 70 10.85 4.89 -29.08
N ALA A 71 10.41 4.03 -28.18
CA ALA A 71 10.56 2.57 -28.26
C ALA A 71 9.47 1.89 -29.12
N GLY A 72 8.47 2.63 -29.62
CA GLY A 72 7.38 2.11 -30.45
C GLY A 72 6.17 1.61 -29.66
N ALA A 73 6.02 1.96 -28.39
CA ALA A 73 4.86 1.65 -27.58
C ALA A 73 3.81 2.78 -27.64
N ASP A 74 2.54 2.43 -27.75
CA ASP A 74 1.44 3.38 -27.60
C ASP A 74 1.25 3.69 -26.12
N VAL A 75 0.90 4.94 -25.79
CA VAL A 75 0.75 5.42 -24.41
C VAL A 75 -0.65 5.99 -24.20
N GLN A 76 -1.26 5.62 -23.08
CA GLN A 76 -2.55 6.15 -22.65
C GLN A 76 -2.42 6.79 -21.27
N MET A 77 -2.52 8.11 -21.22
CA MET A 77 -2.42 8.89 -19.98
C MET A 77 -3.80 9.07 -19.35
N ILE A 78 -3.92 8.79 -18.05
CA ILE A 78 -5.18 8.89 -17.31
C ILE A 78 -5.18 9.99 -16.24
N GLY A 79 -4.05 10.68 -16.05
CA GLY A 79 -3.92 11.79 -15.10
C GLY A 79 -3.81 11.32 -13.65
N PRO A 80 -4.14 12.21 -12.68
CA PRO A 80 -4.14 11.83 -11.26
C PRO A 80 -5.23 10.79 -10.97
N MET A 81 -4.79 9.59 -10.59
CA MET A 81 -5.65 8.44 -10.28
C MET A 81 -5.00 7.60 -9.19
N PRO A 82 -5.78 6.95 -8.30
CA PRO A 82 -5.24 6.00 -7.33
C PRO A 82 -4.45 4.86 -7.98
N THR A 83 -3.39 4.41 -7.30
CA THR A 83 -2.59 3.25 -7.74
C THR A 83 -3.45 2.04 -8.14
N PRO A 84 -4.43 1.60 -7.32
CA PRO A 84 -5.32 0.50 -7.71
C PRO A 84 -6.18 0.79 -8.94
N ALA A 85 -6.51 2.04 -9.22
CA ALA A 85 -7.22 2.40 -10.44
C ALA A 85 -6.39 2.12 -11.70
N ILE A 86 -5.06 2.36 -11.62
CA ILE A 86 -4.17 2.06 -12.74
C ILE A 86 -4.09 0.54 -12.94
N ALA A 87 -3.95 -0.24 -11.86
CA ALA A 87 -3.97 -1.69 -11.93
C ALA A 87 -5.25 -2.22 -12.60
N PHE A 88 -6.42 -1.78 -12.13
CA PHE A 88 -7.72 -2.14 -12.69
C PHE A 88 -7.86 -1.74 -14.16
N LEU A 89 -7.53 -0.49 -14.51
CA LEU A 89 -7.68 0.01 -15.88
C LEU A 89 -6.69 -0.63 -16.84
N THR A 90 -5.50 -1.05 -16.38
CA THR A 90 -4.55 -1.78 -17.21
C THR A 90 -5.16 -3.07 -17.75
N SER A 91 -5.76 -3.89 -16.89
CA SER A 91 -6.42 -5.13 -17.33
C SER A 91 -7.69 -4.85 -18.13
N THR A 92 -8.55 -3.91 -17.67
CA THR A 92 -9.84 -3.63 -18.30
C THR A 92 -9.72 -3.00 -19.70
N LEU A 93 -8.73 -2.14 -19.91
CA LEU A 93 -8.41 -1.53 -21.20
C LEU A 93 -7.51 -2.42 -22.09
N ARG A 94 -7.13 -3.60 -21.57
CA ARG A 94 -6.23 -4.55 -22.25
C ARG A 94 -4.90 -3.89 -22.63
N ALA A 95 -4.36 -3.06 -21.73
CA ALA A 95 -3.03 -2.54 -21.87
C ALA A 95 -2.00 -3.66 -21.55
N ASP A 96 -0.83 -3.59 -22.15
CA ASP A 96 0.25 -4.57 -21.96
C ASP A 96 1.03 -4.30 -20.66
N ALA A 97 0.98 -3.06 -20.16
CA ALA A 97 1.52 -2.67 -18.85
C ALA A 97 0.83 -1.43 -18.32
N GLY A 98 0.84 -1.28 -16.99
CA GLY A 98 0.46 -0.07 -16.27
C GLY A 98 1.67 0.55 -15.57
N VAL A 99 1.76 1.87 -15.56
CA VAL A 99 2.81 2.62 -14.86
C VAL A 99 2.17 3.64 -13.95
N VAL A 100 2.60 3.67 -12.69
CA VAL A 100 2.17 4.63 -11.68
C VAL A 100 3.34 5.49 -11.25
N ILE A 101 3.15 6.81 -11.30
CA ILE A 101 4.12 7.78 -10.80
C ILE A 101 3.67 8.23 -9.42
N SER A 102 4.23 7.61 -8.38
CA SER A 102 3.92 7.92 -6.98
C SER A 102 4.99 7.38 -6.02
N ALA A 103 5.14 8.05 -4.88
CA ALA A 103 5.86 7.56 -3.72
C ALA A 103 4.92 7.32 -2.52
N SER A 104 3.62 7.03 -2.78
CA SER A 104 2.62 6.69 -1.76
C SER A 104 2.56 7.75 -0.64
N HIS A 105 2.83 7.35 0.60
CA HIS A 105 2.75 8.19 1.80
C HIS A 105 3.96 9.11 2.04
N ASN A 106 4.99 9.08 1.18
CA ASN A 106 6.14 9.94 1.32
C ASN A 106 5.79 11.43 1.08
N PRO A 107 6.59 12.37 1.60
CA PRO A 107 6.46 13.81 1.29
C PRO A 107 6.61 14.10 -0.21
N HIS A 108 6.18 15.28 -0.64
CA HIS A 108 6.14 15.70 -2.05
C HIS A 108 7.49 15.70 -2.77
N TYR A 109 8.58 15.88 -2.05
CA TYR A 109 9.94 15.93 -2.62
C TYR A 109 10.51 14.53 -2.96
N ASP A 110 9.83 13.46 -2.59
CA ASP A 110 10.09 12.10 -3.06
C ASP A 110 9.12 11.77 -4.19
N ASN A 111 9.53 10.84 -5.08
CA ASN A 111 8.64 10.23 -6.05
C ASN A 111 9.10 8.80 -6.36
N GLY A 112 8.30 8.07 -7.14
CA GLY A 112 8.58 6.71 -7.53
C GLY A 112 7.87 6.31 -8.81
N ILE A 113 8.29 5.19 -9.35
CA ILE A 113 7.68 4.57 -10.54
C ILE A 113 7.36 3.11 -10.18
N LYS A 114 6.08 2.78 -10.21
CA LYS A 114 5.57 1.41 -10.00
C LYS A 114 5.07 0.86 -11.32
N PHE A 115 5.08 -0.47 -11.45
CA PHE A 115 4.68 -1.13 -12.68
C PHE A 115 3.68 -2.23 -12.41
N PHE A 116 2.72 -2.39 -13.34
CA PHE A 116 1.75 -3.47 -13.36
C PHE A 116 1.81 -4.23 -14.68
N SER A 117 1.59 -5.54 -14.62
CA SER A 117 1.42 -6.42 -15.77
C SER A 117 0.08 -6.16 -16.46
N ALA A 118 -0.16 -6.83 -17.58
CA ALA A 118 -1.44 -6.80 -18.30
C ALA A 118 -2.64 -7.25 -17.45
N GLU A 119 -2.40 -8.08 -16.45
CA GLU A 119 -3.39 -8.58 -15.50
C GLU A 119 -3.70 -7.57 -14.39
N GLY A 120 -2.97 -6.46 -14.30
CA GLY A 120 -3.08 -5.48 -13.21
C GLY A 120 -2.42 -5.94 -11.92
N GLU A 121 -1.46 -6.85 -12.00
CA GLU A 121 -0.63 -7.32 -10.90
C GLU A 121 0.77 -6.70 -10.99
N LYS A 122 1.53 -6.73 -9.91
CA LYS A 122 2.94 -6.30 -9.94
C LYS A 122 3.74 -7.14 -10.94
N LEU A 123 4.73 -6.51 -11.59
CA LEU A 123 5.61 -7.23 -12.50
C LEU A 123 6.34 -8.37 -11.77
N ASP A 124 6.56 -9.46 -12.50
CA ASP A 124 7.40 -10.55 -12.04
C ASP A 124 8.90 -10.18 -12.05
N ASP A 125 9.69 -10.95 -11.31
CA ASP A 125 11.14 -10.72 -11.16
C ASP A 125 11.90 -10.81 -12.50
N ALA A 126 11.43 -11.63 -13.46
CA ALA A 126 12.07 -11.80 -14.75
C ALA A 126 11.85 -10.57 -15.63
N THR A 127 10.65 -10.01 -15.62
CA THR A 127 10.31 -8.79 -16.36
C THR A 127 11.04 -7.57 -15.75
N GLU A 128 11.10 -7.43 -14.41
CA GLU A 128 11.90 -6.40 -13.75
C GLU A 128 13.38 -6.49 -14.15
N ALA A 129 13.96 -7.70 -14.14
CA ALA A 129 15.36 -7.92 -14.55
C ALA A 129 15.60 -7.60 -16.04
N ALA A 130 14.64 -7.91 -16.92
CA ALA A 130 14.73 -7.55 -18.33
C ALA A 130 14.72 -6.04 -18.56
N ILE A 131 13.91 -5.30 -17.79
CA ILE A 131 13.88 -3.83 -17.85
C ILE A 131 15.21 -3.25 -17.34
N GLU A 132 15.78 -3.78 -16.24
CA GLU A 132 17.10 -3.36 -15.75
C GLU A 132 18.21 -3.61 -16.77
N ALA A 133 18.21 -4.76 -17.42
CA ALA A 133 19.16 -5.08 -18.47
C ALA A 133 19.03 -4.11 -19.66
N ALA A 134 17.80 -3.79 -20.07
CA ALA A 134 17.56 -2.84 -21.16
C ALA A 134 17.94 -1.39 -20.80
N LEU A 135 17.93 -1.02 -19.51
CA LEU A 135 18.41 0.29 -19.03
C LEU A 135 19.94 0.47 -19.19
N ASP A 136 20.70 -0.62 -19.11
CA ASP A 136 22.17 -0.59 -19.28
C ASP A 136 22.57 -0.45 -20.77
N GLU A 137 21.62 -0.62 -21.70
CA GLU A 137 21.85 -0.43 -23.12
C GLU A 137 21.62 1.04 -23.57
N PRO A 138 22.22 1.49 -24.69
CA PRO A 138 21.99 2.83 -25.21
C PRO A 138 20.52 3.10 -25.51
N PHE A 139 20.10 4.36 -25.29
CA PHE A 139 18.77 4.83 -25.69
C PHE A 139 18.59 4.67 -27.20
N HIS A 140 17.45 4.10 -27.60
CA HIS A 140 17.15 3.85 -29.00
C HIS A 140 15.79 4.43 -29.38
N THR A 141 15.73 5.11 -30.53
CA THR A 141 14.48 5.56 -31.16
C THR A 141 14.24 4.72 -32.41
N VAL A 142 13.06 4.13 -32.51
CA VAL A 142 12.64 3.39 -33.72
C VAL A 142 12.41 4.34 -34.89
N GLU A 143 12.34 3.78 -36.11
CA GLU A 143 12.01 4.56 -37.31
C GLU A 143 10.65 5.27 -37.14
N SER A 144 10.48 6.44 -37.82
CA SER A 144 9.33 7.32 -37.65
C SER A 144 7.97 6.62 -37.83
N GLU A 145 7.88 5.66 -38.75
CA GLU A 145 6.67 4.88 -39.01
C GLU A 145 6.30 3.92 -37.88
N ARG A 146 7.27 3.64 -37.00
CA ARG A 146 7.13 2.71 -35.87
C ARG A 146 6.96 3.40 -34.54
N LEU A 147 7.07 4.74 -34.48
CA LEU A 147 6.84 5.51 -33.27
C LEU A 147 5.46 5.19 -32.68
N GLY A 148 5.39 5.12 -31.34
CA GLY A 148 4.14 4.99 -30.63
C GLY A 148 3.30 6.28 -30.70
N LYS A 149 2.04 6.16 -30.29
CA LYS A 149 1.09 7.28 -30.21
C LYS A 149 0.66 7.48 -28.78
N ALA A 150 0.74 8.71 -28.29
CA ALA A 150 0.22 9.09 -26.96
C ALA A 150 -1.18 9.69 -27.07
N ILE A 151 -2.08 9.25 -26.18
CA ILE A 151 -3.44 9.79 -26.06
C ILE A 151 -3.79 10.02 -24.60
N ARG A 152 -4.78 10.88 -24.35
CA ARG A 152 -5.30 11.14 -22.99
C ARG A 152 -6.72 10.59 -22.85
N THR A 153 -6.94 9.72 -21.84
CA THR A 153 -8.24 9.11 -21.53
C THR A 153 -9.07 10.06 -20.67
N ARG A 154 -10.34 10.23 -20.99
CA ARG A 154 -11.26 11.16 -20.31
C ARG A 154 -12.24 10.47 -19.36
N ASP A 155 -12.51 9.19 -19.52
CA ASP A 155 -13.53 8.42 -18.81
C ASP A 155 -12.98 7.49 -17.70
N ALA A 156 -11.67 7.56 -17.43
CA ALA A 156 -10.99 6.73 -16.44
C ALA A 156 -11.61 6.81 -15.05
N ILE A 157 -11.97 8.02 -14.59
CA ILE A 157 -12.57 8.27 -13.28
C ILE A 157 -13.90 7.52 -13.13
N GLY A 158 -14.81 7.68 -14.09
CA GLY A 158 -16.11 7.01 -14.05
C GLY A 158 -16.00 5.49 -14.08
N ARG A 159 -15.09 4.94 -14.90
CA ARG A 159 -14.84 3.49 -14.94
C ARG A 159 -14.39 2.95 -13.59
N TYR A 160 -13.48 3.64 -12.91
CA TYR A 160 -12.98 3.20 -11.62
C TYR A 160 -14.03 3.39 -10.51
N ILE A 161 -14.81 4.47 -10.52
CA ILE A 161 -15.94 4.64 -9.59
C ILE A 161 -16.93 3.47 -9.72
N GLU A 162 -17.32 3.11 -10.93
CA GLU A 162 -18.24 1.98 -11.16
C GLU A 162 -17.63 0.64 -10.73
N PHE A 163 -16.33 0.43 -10.96
CA PHE A 163 -15.62 -0.74 -10.44
C PHE A 163 -15.68 -0.81 -8.90
N CYS A 164 -15.34 0.28 -8.20
CA CYS A 164 -15.40 0.32 -6.74
C CYS A 164 -16.84 0.06 -6.23
N LYS A 165 -17.85 0.68 -6.83
CA LYS A 165 -19.27 0.45 -6.49
C LYS A 165 -19.71 -0.99 -6.75
N ALA A 166 -19.18 -1.64 -7.78
CA ALA A 166 -19.46 -3.04 -8.08
C ALA A 166 -18.80 -4.03 -7.07
N SER A 167 -17.88 -3.56 -6.22
CA SER A 167 -17.25 -4.39 -5.19
C SER A 167 -18.18 -4.72 -4.02
N VAL A 168 -19.27 -3.99 -3.84
CA VAL A 168 -20.28 -4.20 -2.79
C VAL A 168 -21.58 -4.77 -3.36
N ALA A 169 -22.46 -5.25 -2.49
CA ALA A 169 -23.72 -5.85 -2.86
C ALA A 169 -24.62 -4.88 -3.66
N ARG A 170 -25.35 -5.42 -4.62
CA ARG A 170 -26.31 -4.63 -5.39
C ARG A 170 -27.37 -4.02 -4.48
N GLY A 171 -27.55 -2.70 -4.57
CA GLY A 171 -28.47 -1.95 -3.72
C GLY A 171 -27.85 -1.48 -2.38
N PHE A 172 -26.57 -1.71 -2.18
CA PHE A 172 -25.85 -1.12 -1.04
C PHE A 172 -25.97 0.41 -1.06
N THR A 173 -26.25 1.01 0.10
CA THR A 173 -26.41 2.44 0.25
C THR A 173 -25.80 2.91 1.56
N LEU A 174 -25.28 4.14 1.55
CA LEU A 174 -24.73 4.84 2.71
C LEU A 174 -25.67 5.97 3.19
N GLN A 175 -26.94 5.93 2.75
CA GLN A 175 -27.92 6.93 3.16
C GLN A 175 -28.06 6.99 4.69
N GLY A 176 -27.96 8.20 5.25
CA GLY A 176 -27.99 8.42 6.70
C GLY A 176 -26.63 8.31 7.38
N LEU A 177 -25.59 7.86 6.67
CA LEU A 177 -24.23 7.83 7.20
C LEU A 177 -23.53 9.17 6.95
N LYS A 178 -23.14 9.86 8.01
CA LYS A 178 -22.27 11.03 7.96
C LYS A 178 -20.83 10.60 8.20
N MET A 179 -19.91 10.97 7.33
CA MET A 179 -18.50 10.57 7.40
C MET A 179 -17.54 11.71 7.08
N VAL A 180 -16.33 11.63 7.61
CA VAL A 180 -15.21 12.48 7.19
C VAL A 180 -14.32 11.68 6.25
N LEU A 181 -13.97 12.27 5.09
CA LEU A 181 -12.97 11.72 4.17
C LEU A 181 -11.72 12.59 4.18
N ASP A 182 -10.59 11.99 4.47
CA ASP A 182 -9.27 12.58 4.30
C ASP A 182 -8.58 11.96 3.08
N CYS A 183 -8.43 12.78 2.04
CA CYS A 183 -7.85 12.34 0.77
C CYS A 183 -6.34 12.60 0.67
N ALA A 184 -5.64 12.93 1.75
CA ALA A 184 -4.18 13.15 1.81
C ALA A 184 -3.65 14.21 0.83
N HIS A 185 -4.49 15.11 0.27
CA HIS A 185 -4.18 15.89 -0.93
C HIS A 185 -3.64 15.02 -2.08
N GLY A 186 -3.95 13.73 -2.07
CA GLY A 186 -3.46 12.69 -2.96
C GLY A 186 -4.43 12.31 -4.07
N ALA A 187 -4.19 11.18 -4.69
CA ALA A 187 -4.89 10.71 -5.90
C ALA A 187 -6.39 10.42 -5.70
N THR A 188 -6.83 10.23 -4.46
CA THR A 188 -8.25 10.00 -4.13
C THR A 188 -9.08 11.28 -4.04
N TYR A 189 -8.46 12.48 -4.08
CA TYR A 189 -9.07 13.77 -3.77
C TYR A 189 -10.37 14.07 -4.51
N HIS A 190 -10.51 13.61 -5.71
CA HIS A 190 -11.69 13.82 -6.57
C HIS A 190 -12.62 12.61 -6.56
N ILE A 191 -12.07 11.41 -6.60
CA ILE A 191 -12.79 10.15 -6.78
C ILE A 191 -13.55 9.74 -5.52
N ALA A 192 -12.87 9.71 -4.37
CA ALA A 192 -13.49 9.24 -3.13
C ALA A 192 -14.72 10.08 -2.72
N PRO A 193 -14.67 11.44 -2.71
CA PRO A 193 -15.85 12.24 -2.39
C PRO A 193 -17.00 12.04 -3.36
N MET A 194 -16.74 11.84 -4.66
CA MET A 194 -17.79 11.56 -5.64
C MET A 194 -18.45 10.22 -5.35
N LEU A 195 -17.66 9.17 -5.23
CA LEU A 195 -18.14 7.80 -5.02
C LEU A 195 -19.00 7.68 -3.76
N PHE A 196 -18.52 8.17 -2.61
CA PHE A 196 -19.28 8.03 -1.37
C PHE A 196 -20.56 8.86 -1.35
N ARG A 197 -20.58 10.05 -2.00
CA ARG A 197 -21.82 10.83 -2.20
C ARG A 197 -22.81 10.13 -3.15
N GLU A 198 -22.33 9.50 -4.22
CA GLU A 198 -23.19 8.71 -5.12
C GLU A 198 -23.84 7.52 -4.40
N LEU A 199 -23.17 6.96 -3.40
CA LEU A 199 -23.75 5.92 -2.53
C LEU A 199 -24.68 6.47 -1.44
N GLY A 200 -24.85 7.79 -1.34
CA GLY A 200 -25.80 8.43 -0.45
C GLY A 200 -25.24 8.96 0.88
N ALA A 201 -23.92 8.90 1.09
CA ALA A 201 -23.29 9.41 2.31
C ALA A 201 -23.32 10.94 2.39
N ASP A 202 -23.46 11.48 3.63
CA ASP A 202 -23.16 12.87 3.97
C ASP A 202 -21.65 13.00 4.24
N VAL A 203 -20.93 13.66 3.32
CA VAL A 203 -19.46 13.63 3.28
C VAL A 203 -18.87 14.98 3.61
N VAL A 204 -18.15 15.06 4.74
CA VAL A 204 -17.22 16.14 5.07
C VAL A 204 -15.84 15.78 4.53
N VAL A 205 -15.23 16.65 3.74
CA VAL A 205 -13.95 16.33 3.06
C VAL A 205 -12.84 17.21 3.61
N ILE A 206 -11.70 16.60 3.94
CA ILE A 206 -10.42 17.24 4.23
C ILE A 206 -9.33 16.66 3.31
N GLY A 207 -8.19 17.32 3.19
CA GLY A 207 -7.10 16.83 2.36
C GLY A 207 -7.45 16.68 0.87
N ALA A 208 -8.35 17.53 0.30
CA ALA A 208 -8.80 17.39 -1.10
C ALA A 208 -8.52 18.60 -1.99
N ALA A 209 -7.58 19.45 -1.62
CA ALA A 209 -7.14 20.61 -2.42
C ALA A 209 -5.63 20.49 -2.74
N PRO A 210 -5.24 19.57 -3.65
CA PRO A 210 -3.83 19.36 -3.98
C PRO A 210 -3.26 20.57 -4.73
N ASP A 211 -2.07 21.04 -4.32
CA ASP A 211 -1.29 22.08 -5.00
C ASP A 211 0.01 21.57 -5.64
N GLY A 212 0.24 20.25 -5.53
CA GLY A 212 1.44 19.58 -6.02
C GLY A 212 2.57 19.45 -5.00
N LEU A 213 2.50 20.18 -3.88
CA LEU A 213 3.53 20.21 -2.84
C LEU A 213 3.01 19.76 -1.47
N ASN A 214 1.69 19.67 -1.30
CA ASN A 214 1.03 19.40 -0.03
C ASN A 214 0.52 17.96 0.16
N ILE A 215 0.87 17.03 -0.72
CA ILE A 215 0.49 15.61 -0.58
C ILE A 215 1.03 15.03 0.73
N ASN A 216 0.17 14.37 1.52
CA ASN A 216 0.47 13.81 2.84
C ASN A 216 0.95 14.82 3.91
N ASP A 217 0.88 16.11 3.66
CA ASP A 217 1.35 17.13 4.60
C ASP A 217 0.27 17.42 5.65
N GLY A 218 0.45 16.86 6.84
CA GLY A 218 -0.49 16.98 7.96
C GLY A 218 -1.85 16.34 7.72
N VAL A 219 -2.03 15.52 6.69
CA VAL A 219 -3.28 14.85 6.30
C VAL A 219 -3.02 13.41 5.87
N GLY A 220 -4.11 12.65 5.70
CA GLY A 220 -4.09 11.28 5.22
C GLY A 220 -3.74 10.24 6.28
N SER A 221 -3.50 9.01 5.85
CA SER A 221 -3.32 7.84 6.73
C SER A 221 -2.11 7.91 7.66
N THR A 222 -1.15 8.79 7.39
CA THR A 222 0.01 9.03 8.27
C THR A 222 -0.23 10.11 9.33
N HIS A 223 -1.35 10.82 9.27
CA HIS A 223 -1.74 11.90 10.17
C HIS A 223 -3.18 11.75 10.67
N ILE A 224 -3.49 10.56 11.17
CA ILE A 224 -4.85 10.14 11.59
C ILE A 224 -5.48 11.06 12.65
N ASP A 225 -4.67 11.77 13.45
CA ASP A 225 -5.14 12.67 14.50
C ASP A 225 -6.00 13.82 13.95
N ASN A 226 -5.69 14.31 12.73
CA ASN A 226 -6.48 15.36 12.08
C ASN A 226 -7.85 14.83 11.62
N LEU A 227 -7.89 13.61 11.09
CA LEU A 227 -9.15 12.94 10.81
C LEU A 227 -9.97 12.75 12.07
N ALA A 228 -9.37 12.22 13.15
CA ALA A 228 -9.99 11.99 14.44
C ALA A 228 -10.60 13.27 15.05
N ALA A 229 -9.84 14.37 14.99
CA ALA A 229 -10.34 15.68 15.45
C ALA A 229 -11.54 16.15 14.63
N LYS A 230 -11.48 15.98 13.29
CA LYS A 230 -12.59 16.41 12.40
C LYS A 230 -13.83 15.55 12.55
N VAL A 231 -13.68 14.24 12.83
CA VAL A 231 -14.82 13.36 13.15
C VAL A 231 -15.57 13.88 14.38
N ARG A 232 -14.86 14.16 15.48
CA ARG A 232 -15.45 14.71 16.70
C ARG A 232 -16.11 16.07 16.48
N GLU A 233 -15.42 16.99 15.79
CA GLU A 233 -15.93 18.34 15.49
C GLU A 233 -17.21 18.30 14.67
N SER A 234 -17.28 17.45 13.67
CA SER A 234 -18.42 17.38 12.74
C SER A 234 -19.56 16.51 13.25
N GLY A 235 -19.37 15.73 14.32
CA GLY A 235 -20.33 14.73 14.79
C GLY A 235 -20.56 13.63 13.73
N ALA A 236 -19.52 13.25 13.01
CA ALA A 236 -19.60 12.17 12.03
C ALA A 236 -19.60 10.80 12.70
N HIS A 237 -20.23 9.82 12.08
CA HIS A 237 -20.28 8.45 12.58
C HIS A 237 -18.93 7.73 12.48
N LEU A 238 -18.09 8.12 11.53
CA LEU A 238 -16.74 7.63 11.35
C LEU A 238 -15.92 8.55 10.42
N GLY A 239 -14.62 8.34 10.39
CA GLY A 239 -13.71 8.95 9.43
C GLY A 239 -12.94 7.91 8.63
N ILE A 240 -12.56 8.25 7.40
CA ILE A 240 -11.76 7.44 6.48
C ILE A 240 -10.60 8.29 5.98
N ALA A 241 -9.37 7.81 6.17
CA ALA A 241 -8.15 8.44 5.64
C ALA A 241 -7.47 7.51 4.63
N PHE A 242 -7.16 8.07 3.47
CA PHE A 242 -6.33 7.41 2.46
C PHE A 242 -4.88 7.91 2.55
N ASP A 243 -3.96 7.22 1.92
CA ASP A 243 -2.62 7.75 1.66
C ASP A 243 -2.54 8.44 0.29
N GLY A 244 -1.39 8.99 -0.05
CA GLY A 244 -1.22 9.84 -1.23
C GLY A 244 -1.58 9.19 -2.56
N ASP A 245 -1.46 7.87 -2.72
CA ASP A 245 -1.83 7.16 -3.93
C ASP A 245 -3.02 6.19 -3.76
N GLY A 246 -3.65 6.22 -2.59
CA GLY A 246 -4.94 5.58 -2.36
C GLY A 246 -4.92 4.06 -2.29
N ASP A 247 -3.77 3.44 -2.09
CA ASP A 247 -3.64 2.00 -1.91
C ASP A 247 -3.80 1.56 -0.44
N ARG A 248 -3.90 2.53 0.50
CA ARG A 248 -4.09 2.31 1.94
C ARG A 248 -5.31 3.05 2.46
N VAL A 249 -5.87 2.50 3.53
CA VAL A 249 -6.96 3.10 4.29
C VAL A 249 -6.78 2.89 5.79
N LEU A 250 -6.92 3.96 6.56
CA LEU A 250 -7.15 3.93 8.00
C LEU A 250 -8.48 4.59 8.32
N MET A 251 -9.04 4.30 9.49
CA MET A 251 -10.31 4.87 9.89
C MET A 251 -10.23 5.48 11.29
N ALA A 252 -11.27 6.23 11.66
CA ALA A 252 -11.52 6.67 13.02
C ALA A 252 -12.99 6.41 13.36
N ASP A 253 -13.27 5.95 14.60
CA ASP A 253 -14.64 5.77 15.06
C ASP A 253 -15.32 7.12 15.40
N ASP A 254 -16.58 7.09 15.83
CA ASP A 254 -17.38 8.25 16.20
C ASP A 254 -16.81 9.08 17.37
N GLN A 255 -15.90 8.50 18.16
CA GLN A 255 -15.18 9.18 19.24
C GLN A 255 -13.81 9.70 18.78
N GLY A 256 -13.42 9.41 17.54
CA GLY A 256 -12.11 9.72 16.99
C GLY A 256 -11.01 8.78 17.48
N ASN A 257 -11.34 7.57 17.91
CA ASN A 257 -10.30 6.58 18.17
C ASN A 257 -9.77 6.05 16.84
N PRO A 258 -8.43 6.00 16.66
CA PRO A 258 -7.82 5.45 15.45
C PRO A 258 -8.14 3.96 15.28
N VAL A 259 -8.41 3.56 14.05
CA VAL A 259 -8.67 2.18 13.61
C VAL A 259 -7.68 1.90 12.48
N ASP A 260 -6.70 1.06 12.76
CA ASP A 260 -5.63 0.76 11.80
C ASP A 260 -5.91 -0.49 10.95
N GLY A 261 -4.94 -0.87 10.11
CA GLY A 261 -5.10 -2.01 9.20
C GLY A 261 -5.34 -3.34 9.90
N ASP A 262 -4.80 -3.55 11.11
CA ASP A 262 -5.02 -4.77 11.87
C ASP A 262 -6.46 -4.84 12.41
N ASP A 263 -7.00 -3.70 12.85
CA ASP A 263 -8.39 -3.57 13.27
C ASP A 263 -9.35 -3.87 12.11
N LEU A 264 -9.07 -3.27 10.95
CA LEU A 264 -9.87 -3.47 9.73
C LEU A 264 -9.79 -4.91 9.24
N LEU A 265 -8.60 -5.53 9.31
CA LEU A 265 -8.39 -6.93 8.95
C LEU A 265 -9.21 -7.87 9.86
N TYR A 266 -9.22 -7.61 11.17
CA TYR A 266 -10.05 -8.36 12.13
C TYR A 266 -11.55 -8.22 11.81
N LEU A 267 -12.02 -6.99 11.59
CA LEU A 267 -13.41 -6.70 11.28
C LEU A 267 -13.86 -7.46 10.04
N LEU A 268 -13.09 -7.36 8.96
CA LEU A 268 -13.39 -8.02 7.71
C LEU A 268 -13.36 -9.55 7.84
N ALA A 269 -12.33 -10.09 8.49
CA ALA A 269 -12.20 -11.54 8.70
C ALA A 269 -13.40 -12.11 9.45
N ARG A 270 -13.83 -11.46 10.55
CA ARG A 270 -15.00 -11.84 11.33
C ARG A 270 -16.29 -11.79 10.51
N SER A 271 -16.51 -10.68 9.81
CA SER A 271 -17.73 -10.45 9.03
C SER A 271 -17.80 -11.40 7.83
N TRP A 272 -16.68 -11.65 7.17
CA TRP A 272 -16.62 -12.59 6.05
C TRP A 272 -16.74 -14.05 6.49
N GLN A 273 -16.22 -14.41 7.67
CA GLN A 273 -16.43 -15.72 8.28
C GLN A 273 -17.93 -15.97 8.55
N THR A 274 -18.58 -14.98 9.16
CA THR A 274 -20.02 -15.07 9.49
C THR A 274 -20.89 -15.18 8.24
N SER A 275 -20.54 -14.48 7.16
CA SER A 275 -21.27 -14.51 5.89
C SER A 275 -20.88 -15.70 4.97
N GLY A 276 -19.90 -16.50 5.35
CA GLY A 276 -19.41 -17.62 4.53
C GLY A 276 -18.57 -17.17 3.32
N ARG A 277 -18.13 -15.91 3.28
CA ARG A 277 -17.31 -15.34 2.19
C ARG A 277 -15.81 -15.59 2.39
N LEU A 278 -15.37 -15.72 3.65
CA LEU A 278 -13.95 -15.91 3.94
C LEU A 278 -13.45 -17.25 3.37
N THR A 279 -12.38 -17.19 2.59
CA THR A 279 -11.72 -18.38 2.03
C THR A 279 -10.26 -18.42 2.47
N GLY A 280 -9.75 -19.63 2.67
CA GLY A 280 -8.35 -19.87 3.00
C GLY A 280 -7.91 -19.24 4.32
N THR A 281 -6.64 -18.86 4.38
CA THR A 281 -5.98 -18.29 5.56
C THR A 281 -5.93 -16.77 5.46
N VAL A 282 -6.27 -16.07 6.53
CA VAL A 282 -6.04 -14.62 6.65
C VAL A 282 -4.54 -14.38 6.82
N VAL A 283 -4.00 -13.43 6.03
CA VAL A 283 -2.57 -13.14 6.04
C VAL A 283 -2.30 -11.74 6.57
N GLY A 284 -1.53 -11.65 7.65
CA GLY A 284 -0.92 -10.40 8.12
C GLY A 284 0.58 -10.37 7.86
N THR A 285 1.28 -9.42 8.47
CA THR A 285 2.75 -9.36 8.38
C THR A 285 3.42 -9.62 9.73
N LEU A 286 4.74 -9.63 9.74
CA LEU A 286 5.51 -9.63 10.99
C LEU A 286 5.16 -8.43 11.88
N MET A 287 4.67 -7.32 11.31
CA MET A 287 4.31 -6.10 12.06
C MET A 287 2.88 -6.14 12.62
N THR A 288 2.04 -7.05 12.15
CA THR A 288 0.66 -7.21 12.66
C THR A 288 0.67 -7.46 14.16
N ASN A 289 -0.15 -6.69 14.90
CA ASN A 289 -0.22 -6.74 16.35
C ASN A 289 -0.49 -8.17 16.87
N TYR A 290 0.18 -8.54 17.95
CA TYR A 290 0.02 -9.86 18.55
C TYR A 290 -1.43 -10.19 18.91
N GLY A 291 -2.20 -9.20 19.36
CA GLY A 291 -3.61 -9.39 19.78
C GLY A 291 -4.52 -9.90 18.65
N LEU A 292 -4.16 -9.70 17.37
CA LEU A 292 -4.96 -10.18 16.24
C LEU A 292 -4.99 -11.72 16.18
N GLU A 293 -3.86 -12.38 16.42
CA GLU A 293 -3.75 -13.83 16.30
C GLU A 293 -4.67 -14.60 17.27
N PRO A 294 -4.66 -14.32 18.60
CA PRO A 294 -5.60 -14.97 19.50
C PRO A 294 -7.06 -14.56 19.25
N ALA A 295 -7.32 -13.32 18.78
CA ALA A 295 -8.67 -12.89 18.44
C ALA A 295 -9.25 -13.68 17.25
N LEU A 296 -8.46 -13.91 16.20
CA LEU A 296 -8.84 -14.74 15.06
C LEU A 296 -8.95 -16.22 15.44
N ALA A 297 -8.04 -16.73 16.29
CA ALA A 297 -8.10 -18.11 16.78
C ALA A 297 -9.39 -18.39 17.57
N ALA A 298 -9.87 -17.43 18.38
CA ALA A 298 -11.14 -17.54 19.10
C ALA A 298 -12.34 -17.66 18.14
N LEU A 299 -12.25 -17.09 16.94
CA LEU A 299 -13.23 -17.22 15.87
C LEU A 299 -12.99 -18.44 14.97
N ARG A 300 -11.97 -19.25 15.25
CA ARG A 300 -11.54 -20.38 14.42
C ARG A 300 -11.14 -19.97 12.99
N ILE A 301 -10.60 -18.77 12.83
CA ILE A 301 -10.09 -18.24 11.58
C ILE A 301 -8.58 -18.53 11.51
N PRO A 302 -8.09 -19.28 10.52
CA PRO A 302 -6.67 -19.54 10.36
C PRO A 302 -5.95 -18.23 9.99
N PHE A 303 -4.78 -18.00 10.63
CA PHE A 303 -3.98 -16.80 10.43
C PHE A 303 -2.51 -17.17 10.15
N GLN A 304 -1.88 -16.44 9.23
CA GLN A 304 -0.47 -16.59 8.88
C GLN A 304 0.20 -15.23 8.83
N ARG A 305 1.48 -15.18 9.22
CA ARG A 305 2.33 -13.98 9.08
C ARG A 305 3.28 -14.10 7.90
N ALA A 306 3.20 -13.15 6.98
CA ALA A 306 4.16 -12.97 5.90
C ALA A 306 5.30 -12.03 6.32
N LYS A 307 6.34 -11.93 5.49
CA LYS A 307 7.30 -10.83 5.58
C LYS A 307 6.59 -9.50 5.36
N VAL A 308 7.18 -8.40 5.87
CA VAL A 308 6.67 -7.04 5.63
C VAL A 308 6.78 -6.68 4.15
N GLY A 309 5.70 -6.18 3.60
CA GLY A 309 5.53 -5.81 2.19
C GLY A 309 4.36 -6.54 1.55
N ASP A 310 3.53 -5.79 0.85
CA ASP A 310 2.31 -6.25 0.20
C ASP A 310 2.53 -7.43 -0.76
N ARG A 311 3.66 -7.45 -1.47
CA ARG A 311 4.05 -8.56 -2.37
C ARG A 311 4.10 -9.90 -1.63
N TYR A 312 4.61 -9.92 -0.37
CA TYR A 312 4.71 -11.14 0.42
C TYR A 312 3.35 -11.56 0.98
N VAL A 313 2.50 -10.58 1.32
CA VAL A 313 1.12 -10.85 1.74
C VAL A 313 0.33 -11.44 0.58
N HIS A 314 0.42 -10.82 -0.61
CA HIS A 314 -0.23 -11.30 -1.83
C HIS A 314 0.23 -12.73 -2.19
N GLN A 315 1.53 -12.98 -2.20
CA GLN A 315 2.09 -14.31 -2.49
C GLN A 315 1.54 -15.38 -1.51
N ALA A 316 1.55 -15.08 -0.20
CA ALA A 316 1.06 -16.01 0.81
C ALA A 316 -0.45 -16.27 0.68
N LEU A 317 -1.24 -15.27 0.27
CA LEU A 317 -2.67 -15.43 -0.02
C LEU A 317 -2.88 -16.36 -1.21
N VAL A 318 -2.19 -16.13 -2.31
CA VAL A 318 -2.32 -16.96 -3.53
C VAL A 318 -1.90 -18.41 -3.24
N GLU A 319 -0.76 -18.61 -2.57
CA GLU A 319 -0.28 -19.96 -2.20
C GLU A 319 -1.23 -20.68 -1.23
N GLY A 320 -1.85 -19.94 -0.30
CA GLY A 320 -2.78 -20.47 0.70
C GLY A 320 -4.25 -20.52 0.29
N GLY A 321 -4.58 -20.06 -0.93
CA GLY A 321 -5.97 -19.96 -1.40
C GLY A 321 -6.81 -18.97 -0.59
N GLY A 322 -6.17 -18.00 0.08
CA GLY A 322 -6.80 -16.95 0.86
C GLY A 322 -7.18 -15.73 0.00
N THR A 323 -8.20 -15.00 0.44
CA THR A 323 -8.67 -13.79 -0.25
C THR A 323 -8.52 -12.53 0.57
N LEU A 324 -8.22 -12.64 1.86
CA LEU A 324 -8.12 -11.50 2.78
C LEU A 324 -6.76 -11.46 3.47
N GLY A 325 -6.08 -10.35 3.34
CA GLY A 325 -4.82 -10.07 4.04
C GLY A 325 -4.54 -8.58 4.13
N GLY A 326 -3.49 -8.22 4.86
CA GLY A 326 -3.13 -6.80 4.97
C GLY A 326 -2.00 -6.51 5.92
N GLU A 327 -1.71 -5.23 6.01
CA GLU A 327 -0.68 -4.64 6.86
C GLU A 327 -1.30 -3.63 7.84
N THR A 328 -0.71 -3.46 9.00
CA THR A 328 -1.09 -2.44 10.00
C THR A 328 -1.18 -1.04 9.39
N SER A 329 -0.39 -0.75 8.34
CA SER A 329 -0.40 0.52 7.61
C SER A 329 -1.69 0.79 6.83
N GLY A 330 -2.64 -0.16 6.79
CA GLY A 330 -3.90 -0.03 6.07
C GLY A 330 -3.87 -0.51 4.61
N HIS A 331 -2.77 -1.10 4.15
CA HIS A 331 -2.74 -1.76 2.85
C HIS A 331 -3.44 -3.12 2.97
N LEU A 332 -4.71 -3.16 2.59
CA LEU A 332 -5.57 -4.34 2.68
C LEU A 332 -5.76 -4.97 1.30
N LEU A 333 -5.64 -6.27 1.24
CA LEU A 333 -5.87 -7.10 0.06
C LEU A 333 -7.21 -7.82 0.19
N CYS A 334 -8.13 -7.51 -0.71
CA CYS A 334 -9.42 -8.18 -0.89
C CYS A 334 -9.41 -8.84 -2.27
N LEU A 335 -8.68 -9.96 -2.42
CA LEU A 335 -8.35 -10.54 -3.73
C LEU A 335 -9.56 -11.07 -4.52
N ASP A 336 -10.71 -11.24 -3.86
CA ASP A 336 -11.98 -11.52 -4.54
C ASP A 336 -12.63 -10.26 -5.14
N ARG A 337 -12.05 -9.06 -4.94
CA ARG A 337 -12.55 -7.77 -5.42
C ARG A 337 -11.53 -7.00 -6.25
N ALA A 338 -10.27 -7.00 -5.88
CA ALA A 338 -9.20 -6.24 -6.53
C ALA A 338 -7.91 -7.06 -6.57
N SER A 339 -7.10 -6.88 -7.61
CA SER A 339 -5.81 -7.58 -7.79
C SER A 339 -4.69 -7.04 -6.88
N THR A 340 -4.88 -5.88 -6.26
CA THR A 340 -3.92 -5.21 -5.39
C THR A 340 -4.64 -4.53 -4.22
N GLY A 341 -3.91 -3.98 -3.26
CA GLY A 341 -4.49 -3.14 -2.21
C GLY A 341 -5.20 -1.93 -2.80
N ASP A 342 -6.40 -1.69 -2.33
CA ASP A 342 -7.29 -0.60 -2.78
C ASP A 342 -7.98 0.01 -1.56
N GLY A 343 -7.59 1.24 -1.21
CA GLY A 343 -8.14 1.92 -0.05
C GLY A 343 -9.64 2.18 -0.14
N ILE A 344 -10.14 2.51 -1.34
CA ILE A 344 -11.58 2.78 -1.55
C ILE A 344 -12.38 1.47 -1.50
N VAL A 345 -11.94 0.43 -2.19
CA VAL A 345 -12.58 -0.89 -2.13
C VAL A 345 -12.56 -1.41 -0.70
N SER A 346 -11.42 -1.34 0.00
CA SER A 346 -11.31 -1.78 1.40
C SER A 346 -12.25 -1.03 2.32
N ALA A 347 -12.35 0.31 2.18
CA ALA A 347 -13.33 1.12 2.91
C ALA A 347 -14.77 0.67 2.65
N LEU A 348 -15.12 0.42 1.39
CA LEU A 348 -16.44 -0.09 1.00
C LEU A 348 -16.74 -1.46 1.61
N GLN A 349 -15.75 -2.37 1.63
CA GLN A 349 -15.92 -3.68 2.26
C GLN A 349 -16.17 -3.57 3.77
N VAL A 350 -15.48 -2.64 4.46
CA VAL A 350 -15.73 -2.36 5.88
C VAL A 350 -17.13 -1.80 6.08
N LEU A 351 -17.55 -0.80 5.30
CA LEU A 351 -18.88 -0.19 5.40
C LEU A 351 -20.00 -1.18 5.08
N GLU A 352 -19.80 -2.08 4.10
CA GLU A 352 -20.74 -3.16 3.81
C GLU A 352 -20.86 -4.13 5.00
N ALA A 353 -19.74 -4.49 5.62
CA ALA A 353 -19.72 -5.33 6.81
C ALA A 353 -20.47 -4.69 7.99
N LEU A 354 -20.21 -3.41 8.27
CA LEU A 354 -20.91 -2.66 9.32
C LEU A 354 -22.42 -2.59 9.08
N GLY A 355 -22.82 -2.26 7.85
CA GLY A 355 -24.24 -2.17 7.46
C GLY A 355 -24.97 -3.49 7.57
N ARG A 356 -24.31 -4.61 7.14
CA ARG A 356 -24.90 -5.95 7.25
C ARG A 356 -25.04 -6.42 8.69
N ASP A 357 -24.01 -6.17 9.51
CA ASP A 357 -23.95 -6.66 10.89
C ASP A 357 -24.71 -5.73 11.85
N GLY A 358 -25.13 -4.55 11.42
CA GLY A 358 -25.84 -3.55 12.21
C GLY A 358 -25.00 -2.94 13.32
N HIS A 359 -23.70 -2.85 13.15
CA HIS A 359 -22.74 -2.39 14.17
C HIS A 359 -22.12 -1.06 13.77
N SER A 360 -21.82 -0.23 14.76
CA SER A 360 -20.86 0.86 14.61
C SER A 360 -19.44 0.31 14.45
N LEU A 361 -18.51 1.14 13.96
CA LEU A 361 -17.12 0.74 13.79
C LEU A 361 -16.49 0.24 15.11
N ARG A 362 -16.80 0.91 16.24
CA ARG A 362 -16.33 0.53 17.57
C ARG A 362 -16.90 -0.80 18.04
N GLU A 363 -18.20 -1.03 17.87
CA GLU A 363 -18.84 -2.30 18.25
C GLU A 363 -18.32 -3.46 17.43
N ALA A 364 -18.02 -3.24 16.15
CA ALA A 364 -17.46 -4.23 15.27
C ALA A 364 -16.05 -4.68 15.68
N LEU A 365 -15.32 -3.89 16.43
CA LEU A 365 -14.00 -4.22 16.97
C LEU A 365 -14.03 -4.87 18.36
N SER A 366 -15.22 -5.02 18.97
CA SER A 366 -15.35 -5.73 20.24
C SER A 366 -14.88 -7.18 20.10
N GLY A 367 -13.87 -7.57 20.84
CA GLY A 367 -13.24 -8.91 20.74
C GLY A 367 -11.82 -8.89 20.18
N LEU A 368 -11.36 -7.75 19.67
CA LEU A 368 -9.94 -7.53 19.39
C LEU A 368 -9.31 -6.71 20.53
N ALA A 369 -8.41 -7.34 21.28
CA ALA A 369 -7.61 -6.66 22.30
C ALA A 369 -6.17 -6.54 21.80
N LYS A 370 -5.84 -5.36 21.25
CA LYS A 370 -4.46 -5.06 20.84
C LYS A 370 -3.58 -4.92 22.07
N VAL A 371 -2.36 -5.42 21.97
CA VAL A 371 -1.37 -5.29 23.03
C VAL A 371 -0.46 -4.10 22.76
N PRO A 372 0.13 -3.47 23.81
CA PRO A 372 1.20 -2.50 23.67
C PRO A 372 2.31 -3.01 22.75
N GLN A 373 2.68 -2.21 21.77
CA GLN A 373 3.73 -2.51 20.77
C GLN A 373 4.67 -1.32 20.64
N LYS A 374 5.96 -1.56 20.63
CA LYS A 374 6.95 -0.51 20.40
C LYS A 374 8.12 -1.00 19.57
N THR A 375 8.57 -0.15 18.66
CA THR A 375 9.75 -0.39 17.83
C THR A 375 10.78 0.69 18.08
N VAL A 376 12.03 0.29 18.29
CA VAL A 376 13.20 1.18 18.38
C VAL A 376 14.13 0.92 17.22
N ASN A 377 14.55 1.98 16.54
CA ASN A 377 15.56 1.94 15.51
C ASN A 377 16.94 2.13 16.13
N VAL A 378 17.75 1.08 16.15
CA VAL A 378 19.15 1.14 16.60
C VAL A 378 20.02 1.41 15.38
N ARG A 379 20.63 2.60 15.32
CA ARG A 379 21.59 2.97 14.28
C ARG A 379 22.92 2.30 14.55
N LEU A 380 23.56 1.84 13.48
CA LEU A 380 24.86 1.17 13.53
C LEU A 380 25.95 2.15 13.12
N GLU A 381 27.06 2.17 13.85
CA GLU A 381 28.25 2.99 13.53
C GLU A 381 29.09 2.37 12.40
N GLY A 382 28.90 1.07 12.14
CA GLY A 382 29.56 0.32 11.08
C GLY A 382 28.99 -1.09 10.96
N GLY A 383 29.32 -1.79 9.89
CA GLY A 383 28.89 -3.18 9.68
C GLY A 383 27.50 -3.34 9.04
N ALA A 384 27.21 -4.55 8.54
CA ALA A 384 25.94 -4.89 7.95
C ALA A 384 24.93 -5.20 9.06
N ALA A 385 23.75 -4.58 9.02
CA ALA A 385 22.67 -4.81 9.99
C ALA A 385 22.34 -6.30 10.18
N LYS A 386 22.49 -7.09 9.12
CA LYS A 386 22.31 -8.54 9.15
C LYS A 386 23.33 -9.24 10.04
N ALA A 387 24.61 -8.85 9.98
CA ALA A 387 25.68 -9.43 10.81
C ALA A 387 25.48 -9.14 12.30
N ILE A 388 25.01 -7.93 12.65
CA ILE A 388 24.67 -7.56 14.03
C ILE A 388 23.50 -8.41 14.54
N VAL A 389 22.45 -8.58 13.74
CA VAL A 389 21.32 -9.44 14.13
C VAL A 389 21.78 -10.89 14.34
N GLU A 390 22.70 -11.41 13.53
CA GLU A 390 23.23 -12.78 13.62
C GLU A 390 24.31 -12.96 14.73
N ALA A 391 24.76 -11.90 15.39
CA ALA A 391 25.77 -11.97 16.44
C ALA A 391 25.29 -12.82 17.64
N PRO A 392 26.13 -13.73 18.19
CA PRO A 392 25.72 -14.66 19.24
C PRO A 392 25.10 -13.97 20.47
N GLY A 393 25.66 -12.85 20.94
CA GLY A 393 25.11 -12.09 22.06
C GLY A 393 23.74 -11.51 21.80
N VAL A 394 23.50 -11.01 20.57
CA VAL A 394 22.20 -10.47 20.14
C VAL A 394 21.16 -11.60 20.01
N GLN A 395 21.54 -12.74 19.46
CA GLN A 395 20.66 -13.91 19.38
C GLN A 395 20.29 -14.46 20.75
N GLN A 396 21.22 -14.49 21.70
CA GLN A 396 20.94 -14.86 23.10
C GLN A 396 19.95 -13.89 23.76
N ALA A 397 20.17 -12.57 23.59
CA ALA A 397 19.27 -11.55 24.10
C ALA A 397 17.87 -11.66 23.46
N LEU A 398 17.80 -11.95 22.16
CA LEU A 398 16.54 -12.19 21.48
C LEU A 398 15.79 -13.40 22.05
N GLN A 399 16.45 -14.53 22.29
CA GLN A 399 15.85 -15.71 22.91
C GLN A 399 15.32 -15.41 24.32
N GLN A 400 16.09 -14.65 25.13
CA GLN A 400 15.63 -14.21 26.45
C GLN A 400 14.41 -13.27 26.37
N ALA A 401 14.42 -12.34 25.42
CA ALA A 401 13.28 -11.45 25.17
C ALA A 401 12.04 -12.25 24.76
N GLN A 402 12.17 -13.20 23.84
CA GLN A 402 11.09 -14.06 23.42
C GLN A 402 10.53 -14.92 24.56
N ALA A 403 11.39 -15.48 25.40
CA ALA A 403 10.98 -16.25 26.58
C ALA A 403 10.23 -15.36 27.60
N ALA A 404 10.65 -14.10 27.79
CA ALA A 404 10.01 -13.17 28.73
C ALA A 404 8.57 -12.83 28.32
N VAL A 405 8.28 -12.74 27.01
CA VAL A 405 6.95 -12.39 26.49
C VAL A 405 6.16 -13.60 25.96
N GLN A 406 6.66 -14.81 26.17
CA GLN A 406 6.02 -16.04 25.66
C GLN A 406 4.57 -16.17 26.15
N GLY A 407 3.63 -16.38 25.20
CA GLY A 407 2.20 -16.50 25.48
C GLY A 407 1.50 -15.16 25.82
N ARG A 408 2.27 -14.07 25.92
CA ARG A 408 1.79 -12.71 26.28
C ARG A 408 2.13 -11.65 25.23
N GLY A 409 2.95 -12.00 24.24
CA GLY A 409 3.43 -11.08 23.21
C GLY A 409 4.51 -11.71 22.35
N ARG A 410 5.32 -10.84 21.69
CA ARG A 410 6.43 -11.24 20.81
C ARG A 410 7.59 -10.27 20.89
N ALA A 411 8.80 -10.76 20.63
CA ALA A 411 10.00 -9.96 20.42
C ALA A 411 10.70 -10.43 19.13
N PHE A 412 11.11 -9.48 18.29
CA PHE A 412 11.82 -9.79 17.06
C PHE A 412 12.72 -8.65 16.60
N LEU A 413 13.72 -8.99 15.78
CA LEU A 413 14.66 -8.07 15.15
C LEU A 413 14.46 -8.06 13.64
N ARG A 414 14.60 -6.88 13.04
CA ARG A 414 14.58 -6.74 11.59
C ARG A 414 15.71 -5.83 11.11
N PRO A 415 16.66 -6.35 10.33
CA PRO A 415 17.65 -5.50 9.68
C PRO A 415 16.98 -4.64 8.62
N SER A 416 17.35 -3.35 8.53
CA SER A 416 16.94 -2.51 7.42
C SER A 416 17.73 -2.90 6.16
N GLY A 417 17.05 -2.95 5.00
CA GLY A 417 17.70 -3.24 3.71
C GLY A 417 18.37 -2.01 3.09
N THR A 418 18.02 -0.80 3.54
CA THR A 418 18.43 0.46 2.91
C THR A 418 19.24 1.38 3.82
N GLU A 419 19.19 1.16 5.12
CA GLU A 419 19.86 1.99 6.13
C GLU A 419 20.67 1.12 7.09
N PRO A 420 21.75 1.63 7.69
CA PRO A 420 22.51 0.93 8.71
C PRO A 420 21.74 0.94 10.05
N VAL A 421 20.60 0.24 10.10
CA VAL A 421 19.68 0.22 11.24
C VAL A 421 19.17 -1.19 11.49
N VAL A 422 19.15 -1.59 12.77
CA VAL A 422 18.38 -2.75 13.27
C VAL A 422 17.12 -2.24 13.96
N ARG A 423 15.96 -2.72 13.52
CA ARG A 423 14.67 -2.42 14.15
C ARG A 423 14.37 -3.48 15.19
N VAL A 424 14.27 -3.06 16.44
CA VAL A 424 13.93 -3.90 17.60
C VAL A 424 12.48 -3.68 17.92
N THR A 425 11.64 -4.71 17.80
CA THR A 425 10.21 -4.63 18.10
C THR A 425 9.85 -5.60 19.23
N VAL A 426 9.11 -5.09 20.20
CA VAL A 426 8.54 -5.89 21.31
C VAL A 426 7.06 -5.54 21.46
N GLU A 427 6.28 -6.58 21.68
CA GLU A 427 4.85 -6.54 22.02
C GLU A 427 4.63 -7.33 23.28
N ALA A 428 3.79 -6.84 24.18
CA ALA A 428 3.33 -7.60 25.35
C ALA A 428 2.00 -7.05 25.88
N ASP A 429 1.23 -7.91 26.55
CA ASP A 429 -0.04 -7.57 27.20
C ASP A 429 0.11 -6.59 28.38
N ASP A 430 1.34 -6.43 28.89
CA ASP A 430 1.72 -5.46 29.91
C ASP A 430 2.74 -4.48 29.37
N ALA A 431 2.47 -3.17 29.52
CA ALA A 431 3.32 -2.11 28.99
C ALA A 431 4.70 -2.04 29.67
N GLY A 432 4.78 -2.37 30.98
CA GLY A 432 6.04 -2.43 31.70
C GLY A 432 6.92 -3.57 31.21
N LEU A 433 6.34 -4.77 31.08
CA LEU A 433 7.04 -5.94 30.52
C LEU A 433 7.54 -5.66 29.08
N MET A 434 6.70 -5.03 28.25
CA MET A 434 7.07 -4.62 26.89
C MET A 434 8.28 -3.69 26.92
N GLN A 435 8.22 -2.62 27.73
CA GLN A 435 9.29 -1.63 27.79
C GLN A 435 10.59 -2.20 28.33
N ASP A 436 10.57 -2.95 29.45
CA ASP A 436 11.74 -3.59 30.04
C ASP A 436 12.42 -4.56 29.07
N THR A 437 11.61 -5.34 28.34
CA THR A 437 12.12 -6.30 27.35
C THR A 437 12.73 -5.57 26.15
N LEU A 438 12.10 -4.50 25.70
CA LEU A 438 12.58 -3.65 24.60
C LEU A 438 13.92 -3.01 24.94
N ASP A 439 14.06 -2.47 26.17
CA ASP A 439 15.28 -1.78 26.61
C ASP A 439 16.47 -2.73 26.70
N ARG A 440 16.26 -3.94 27.26
CA ARG A 440 17.31 -5.00 27.33
C ARG A 440 17.73 -5.46 25.93
N LEU A 441 16.78 -5.76 25.04
CA LEU A 441 17.07 -6.24 23.70
C LEU A 441 17.75 -5.13 22.86
N SER A 442 17.27 -3.89 22.96
CA SER A 442 17.90 -2.74 22.29
C SER A 442 19.29 -2.44 22.81
N GLY A 443 19.54 -2.63 24.12
CA GLY A 443 20.87 -2.54 24.74
C GLY A 443 21.84 -3.53 24.11
N ALA A 444 21.47 -4.82 24.06
CA ALA A 444 22.30 -5.86 23.46
C ALA A 444 22.62 -5.61 21.96
N VAL A 445 21.68 -5.02 21.21
CA VAL A 445 21.92 -4.62 19.81
C VAL A 445 22.90 -3.45 19.73
N ARG A 446 22.82 -2.44 20.63
CA ARG A 446 23.77 -1.31 20.69
C ARG A 446 25.15 -1.75 21.08
N ASP A 447 25.26 -2.67 22.04
CA ASP A 447 26.56 -3.17 22.51
C ASP A 447 27.28 -4.01 21.44
N ALA A 448 26.57 -4.53 20.47
CA ALA A 448 27.11 -5.29 19.34
C ALA A 448 27.32 -4.44 18.07
N ALA A 449 26.84 -3.18 18.05
CA ALA A 449 26.90 -2.27 16.92
C ALA A 449 28.23 -1.51 16.89
#